data_363a48b9ed87fda7227154fb9e74e47e
#
_entry.id   363a48b9ed87fda7227154fb9e74e47e
#
_cell.length_a   1.000
_cell.length_b   1.000
_cell.length_c   1.000
_cell.angle_alpha   90.00
_cell.angle_beta   90.00
_cell.angle_gamma   90.00
#
_symmetry.space_group_name_H-M   'P 1'
#
loop_
_entity.id
_entity.type
_entity.pdbx_description
1 polymer ?
#
loop_
_entity_poly.entity_id
_entity_poly.type
_entity_poly.pdbx_seq_one_letter_code
_entity_poly.pdbx_strand_id
1 'polypeptide(L)'
;MKHIRNFCIIAHIDHGKSTLADRLLESTQTVSARDMQSQLLDNMDLERERGITIKSHAIQMNYTQDGQQYVLNLIDTPGHVDFSYEVSRSIAACEGALLVVDASQGIEAQTISNLYLAIEHDLEVIPVLNKIDLPGAMPDEVSDQIIDLIGCKKEDIIHASAKEGIGISDILEAIVARVPSPKGDTEEPLQAMIFDSVFNSYRGIEVFFRVFNGTIKKGDKVKFVNTGKTYDADEIGVLKLNHEPRQEIGAGNVGYLISGIKVAKEVKVGDTITHVDRPTQRAVKGFEDVKPMVFAGIYPVETSEFEELRASMEKLQLNDASLVWEPETSAALGFGFRCGFLGMLHMEIVQERLEREFDMTVITTVPSVRFHAIKTDGTIIKVSAPSEMPEPNTISHVEEPYIRAQIITKSEYIGPVIALCMDKRGEIKNQVYLTSDRVELSFELPLAEIVFDFFDKLKTISRGYASLDYELIGYRKSTMVKLDIQLNGDKVDALSAIVHKDKAYEWGKRLCEKLKELIPRQMFEIAVQASIGTKIIARESVKALRKNVLAKCYGGDISRKRKLLEKQKKGKKRMRQVGNVEIPQEAFMAVLKLD
;
A
#
# COMPACT_ATOMS: atom_id res chain seq x y z
N MET A 1 18.90 12.93 28.20
CA MET A 1 17.78 13.25 27.26
C MET A 1 17.89 14.62 26.59
N LYS A 2 18.42 15.68 27.26
CA LYS A 2 18.46 17.06 26.67
C LYS A 2 19.17 17.17 25.30
N HIS A 3 20.06 16.23 24.99
CA HIS A 3 20.83 16.21 23.75
C HIS A 3 20.24 15.29 22.67
N ILE A 4 19.08 14.67 22.92
CA ILE A 4 18.43 13.77 21.97
C ILE A 4 17.36 14.54 21.19
N ARG A 5 17.28 14.30 19.88
CA ARG A 5 16.21 14.79 19.00
C ARG A 5 15.71 13.63 18.15
N ASN A 6 14.43 13.30 18.28
CA ASN A 6 13.79 12.29 17.45
C ASN A 6 12.85 13.00 16.48
N PHE A 7 13.07 12.80 15.22
CA PHE A 7 12.30 13.48 14.18
C PHE A 7 12.08 12.57 12.97
N CYS A 8 11.04 12.86 12.23
CA CYS A 8 10.73 12.22 10.96
C CYS A 8 10.73 13.23 9.81
N ILE A 9 10.73 12.73 8.59
CA ILE A 9 10.56 13.55 7.39
C ILE A 9 9.21 13.18 6.78
N ILE A 10 8.31 14.15 6.71
CA ILE A 10 7.01 14.03 6.05
C ILE A 10 7.02 14.83 4.76
N ALA A 11 6.62 14.20 3.67
CA ALA A 11 6.64 14.78 2.35
C ALA A 11 5.64 14.08 1.44
N HIS A 12 5.21 14.76 0.39
CA HIS A 12 4.58 14.10 -0.75
C HIS A 12 5.60 13.29 -1.56
N ILE A 13 5.14 12.36 -2.38
CA ILE A 13 5.97 11.58 -3.31
C ILE A 13 6.73 12.57 -4.21
N ASP A 14 7.98 12.27 -4.50
CA ASP A 14 8.88 13.08 -5.33
C ASP A 14 9.23 14.49 -4.80
N HIS A 15 8.84 14.89 -3.58
CA HIS A 15 9.26 16.16 -2.99
C HIS A 15 10.73 16.17 -2.50
N GLY A 16 11.42 15.02 -2.61
CA GLY A 16 12.86 14.91 -2.32
C GLY A 16 13.19 14.45 -0.90
N LYS A 17 12.29 13.70 -0.25
CA LYS A 17 12.45 13.15 1.10
C LYS A 17 13.74 12.33 1.23
N SER A 18 13.93 11.28 0.42
CA SER A 18 15.10 10.38 0.49
C SER A 18 16.40 11.12 0.16
N THR A 19 16.38 12.05 -0.80
CA THR A 19 17.53 12.90 -1.12
C THR A 19 17.91 13.81 0.06
N LEU A 20 16.93 14.36 0.77
CA LEU A 20 17.19 15.17 1.96
C LEU A 20 17.77 14.31 3.09
N ALA A 21 17.25 13.12 3.32
CA ALA A 21 17.78 12.18 4.29
C ALA A 21 19.25 11.84 3.99
N ASP A 22 19.59 11.55 2.73
CA ASP A 22 20.97 11.31 2.30
C ASP A 22 21.89 12.50 2.65
N ARG A 23 21.46 13.74 2.41
CA ARG A 23 22.26 14.94 2.74
C ARG A 23 22.45 15.15 4.23
N LEU A 24 21.45 14.85 5.05
CA LEU A 24 21.58 14.89 6.50
C LEU A 24 22.61 13.87 7.00
N LEU A 25 22.60 12.64 6.44
CA LEU A 25 23.57 11.59 6.74
C LEU A 25 25.00 11.96 6.34
N GLU A 26 25.15 12.56 5.17
CA GLU A 26 26.44 13.05 4.67
C GLU A 26 26.99 14.19 5.55
N SER A 27 26.16 15.21 5.84
CA SER A 27 26.56 16.39 6.62
C SER A 27 26.92 16.06 8.06
N THR A 28 26.28 15.04 8.64
CA THR A 28 26.59 14.54 9.99
C THR A 28 27.73 13.52 10.01
N GLN A 29 28.33 13.22 8.87
CA GLN A 29 29.40 12.21 8.71
C GLN A 29 29.01 10.83 9.27
N THR A 30 27.70 10.54 9.30
CA THR A 30 27.19 9.23 9.75
C THR A 30 27.57 8.14 8.77
N VAL A 31 27.69 8.51 7.49
CA VAL A 31 28.13 7.64 6.40
C VAL A 31 29.40 8.24 5.77
N SER A 32 30.38 7.39 5.49
CA SER A 32 31.60 7.85 4.81
C SER A 32 31.30 8.22 3.36
N ALA A 33 32.02 9.20 2.80
CA ALA A 33 31.87 9.60 1.40
C ALA A 33 32.08 8.45 0.39
N ARG A 34 32.74 7.34 0.80
CA ARG A 34 32.95 6.16 -0.03
C ARG A 34 31.74 5.21 -0.04
N ASP A 35 31.00 5.18 1.07
CA ASP A 35 29.84 4.30 1.26
C ASP A 35 28.52 5.00 0.90
N MET A 36 28.60 6.29 0.57
CA MET A 36 27.44 7.09 0.18
C MET A 36 26.91 6.63 -1.18
N GLN A 37 25.65 6.21 -1.20
CA GLN A 37 24.88 5.85 -2.39
C GLN A 37 23.62 6.71 -2.43
N SER A 38 23.06 6.92 -3.61
CA SER A 38 21.78 7.60 -3.75
C SER A 38 20.67 6.76 -3.13
N GLN A 39 19.79 7.39 -2.35
CA GLN A 39 18.67 6.75 -1.64
C GLN A 39 19.17 5.64 -0.70
N LEU A 40 20.12 5.99 0.16
CA LEU A 40 20.82 5.05 1.04
C LEU A 40 19.89 4.32 2.01
N LEU A 41 18.83 5.00 2.48
CA LEU A 41 17.84 4.44 3.39
C LEU A 41 16.83 3.54 2.67
N ASP A 42 16.63 3.71 1.36
CA ASP A 42 15.77 2.86 0.54
C ASP A 42 16.52 1.55 0.24
N ASN A 43 16.35 0.56 1.12
CA ASN A 43 17.14 -0.68 1.08
C ASN A 43 16.65 -1.69 0.05
N MET A 44 15.41 -1.56 -0.41
CA MET A 44 14.83 -2.43 -1.44
C MET A 44 15.12 -1.87 -2.84
N ASP A 45 15.48 -2.75 -3.78
CA ASP A 45 15.60 -2.35 -5.19
C ASP A 45 14.29 -1.75 -5.72
N LEU A 46 13.17 -2.26 -5.23
CA LEU A 46 11.83 -1.79 -5.57
C LEU A 46 11.56 -0.35 -5.10
N GLU A 47 12.06 0.04 -3.93
CA GLU A 47 11.97 1.42 -3.42
C GLU A 47 12.72 2.38 -4.34
N ARG A 48 13.93 2.00 -4.75
CA ARG A 48 14.78 2.80 -5.65
C ARG A 48 14.22 2.92 -7.06
N GLU A 49 13.68 1.82 -7.61
CA GLU A 49 13.08 1.82 -8.95
C GLU A 49 11.80 2.66 -9.01
N ARG A 50 10.96 2.60 -7.97
CA ARG A 50 9.69 3.33 -7.92
C ARG A 50 9.83 4.74 -7.33
N GLY A 51 10.98 5.08 -6.75
CA GLY A 51 11.22 6.37 -6.10
C GLY A 51 10.37 6.62 -4.86
N ILE A 52 9.93 5.56 -4.17
CA ILE A 52 9.08 5.63 -2.99
C ILE A 52 9.70 4.83 -1.83
N THR A 53 9.64 5.36 -0.63
CA THR A 53 9.94 4.59 0.57
C THR A 53 8.74 3.72 0.89
N ILE A 54 8.96 2.41 0.99
CA ILE A 54 7.94 1.41 1.32
C ILE A 54 7.99 1.11 2.81
N LYS A 55 9.19 1.02 3.39
CA LYS A 55 9.43 0.65 4.77
C LYS A 55 10.05 1.80 5.56
N SER A 56 9.62 1.96 6.81
CA SER A 56 10.25 2.93 7.71
C SER A 56 11.66 2.49 8.07
N HIS A 57 12.59 3.41 8.07
CA HIS A 57 13.96 3.19 8.51
C HIS A 57 14.33 4.18 9.61
N ALA A 58 14.97 3.67 10.66
CA ALA A 58 15.49 4.54 11.71
C ALA A 58 17.01 4.56 11.65
N ILE A 59 17.59 5.74 11.77
CA ILE A 59 19.04 5.90 11.83
C ILE A 59 19.46 6.96 12.83
N GLN A 60 20.47 6.65 13.62
CA GLN A 60 21.05 7.55 14.60
C GLN A 60 22.24 8.28 14.01
N MET A 61 22.20 9.61 14.08
CA MET A 61 23.26 10.53 13.67
C MET A 61 23.84 11.26 14.88
N ASN A 62 25.14 11.56 14.85
CA ASN A 62 25.76 12.45 15.83
C ASN A 62 26.01 13.80 15.16
N TYR A 63 25.60 14.87 15.82
CA TYR A 63 25.79 16.23 15.33
C TYR A 63 26.37 17.11 16.44
N THR A 64 27.32 17.95 16.10
CA THR A 64 27.97 18.86 17.06
C THR A 64 27.65 20.30 16.69
N GLN A 65 27.01 21.02 17.61
CA GLN A 65 26.70 22.44 17.47
C GLN A 65 27.25 23.18 18.70
N ASP A 66 27.97 24.26 18.50
CA ASP A 66 28.57 25.11 19.57
C ASP A 66 29.38 24.32 20.61
N GLY A 67 30.08 23.26 20.16
CA GLY A 67 30.88 22.39 21.03
C GLY A 67 30.05 21.37 21.82
N GLN A 68 28.73 21.36 21.69
CA GLN A 68 27.83 20.40 22.32
C GLN A 68 27.45 19.30 21.33
N GLN A 69 27.56 18.04 21.76
CA GLN A 69 27.18 16.89 20.94
C GLN A 69 25.71 16.55 21.14
N TYR A 70 25.00 16.38 20.04
CA TYR A 70 23.61 15.94 19.95
C TYR A 70 23.49 14.58 19.29
N VAL A 71 22.50 13.82 19.71
CA VAL A 71 22.07 12.56 19.11
C VAL A 71 20.77 12.85 18.36
N LEU A 72 20.82 12.71 17.04
CA LEU A 72 19.68 12.92 16.15
C LEU A 72 19.20 11.55 15.67
N ASN A 73 18.00 11.16 16.02
CA ASN A 73 17.37 9.94 15.52
C ASN A 73 16.38 10.32 14.42
N LEU A 74 16.74 10.02 13.18
CA LEU A 74 15.85 10.15 12.03
C LEU A 74 15.04 8.87 11.90
N ILE A 75 13.72 8.99 11.86
CA ILE A 75 12.80 7.90 11.50
C ILE A 75 12.22 8.26 10.13
N ASP A 76 12.73 7.63 9.08
CA ASP A 76 12.24 7.84 7.72
C ASP A 76 10.87 7.18 7.54
N THR A 77 9.93 7.87 6.90
CA THR A 77 8.53 7.43 6.79
C THR A 77 8.15 7.22 5.33
N PRO A 78 7.29 6.23 5.02
CA PRO A 78 6.67 6.16 3.69
C PRO A 78 5.92 7.45 3.34
N GLY A 79 5.84 7.76 2.04
CA GLY A 79 5.12 8.96 1.57
C GLY A 79 3.75 8.69 0.96
N HIS A 80 3.36 7.41 0.76
CA HIS A 80 2.15 7.04 0.04
C HIS A 80 0.97 6.74 0.98
N VAL A 81 -0.25 7.07 0.52
CA VAL A 81 -1.50 6.88 1.29
C VAL A 81 -1.73 5.43 1.76
N ASP A 82 -1.35 4.44 0.96
CA ASP A 82 -1.48 3.03 1.32
C ASP A 82 -0.68 2.67 2.59
N PHE A 83 0.37 3.44 2.90
CA PHE A 83 1.24 3.24 4.07
C PHE A 83 0.97 4.22 5.22
N SER A 84 -0.17 4.89 5.22
CA SER A 84 -0.56 5.87 6.27
C SER A 84 -0.46 5.31 7.69
N TYR A 85 -0.73 4.01 7.86
CA TYR A 85 -0.57 3.30 9.12
C TYR A 85 0.88 3.29 9.62
N GLU A 86 1.85 3.00 8.73
CA GLU A 86 3.28 2.99 9.05
C GLU A 86 3.78 4.41 9.34
N VAL A 87 3.29 5.39 8.57
CA VAL A 87 3.55 6.81 8.80
C VAL A 87 3.11 7.22 10.20
N SER A 88 1.88 6.91 10.60
CA SER A 88 1.35 7.23 11.94
C SER A 88 2.21 6.66 13.07
N ARG A 89 2.75 5.44 12.91
CA ARG A 89 3.62 4.79 13.91
C ARG A 89 4.98 5.46 14.02
N SER A 90 5.57 5.79 12.89
CA SER A 90 6.85 6.50 12.83
C SER A 90 6.73 7.90 13.44
N ILE A 91 5.65 8.60 13.12
CA ILE A 91 5.31 9.92 13.72
C ILE A 91 5.16 9.80 15.24
N ALA A 92 4.44 8.80 15.74
CA ALA A 92 4.24 8.58 17.18
C ALA A 92 5.56 8.31 17.96
N ALA A 93 6.63 7.94 17.28
CA ALA A 93 7.95 7.74 17.87
C ALA A 93 8.82 9.01 17.90
N CYS A 94 8.34 10.15 17.38
CA CYS A 94 9.08 11.39 17.19
C CYS A 94 8.56 12.52 18.10
N GLU A 95 9.37 13.56 18.27
CA GLU A 95 9.01 14.85 18.86
C GLU A 95 8.96 15.97 17.83
N GLY A 96 9.51 15.76 16.62
CA GLY A 96 9.48 16.74 15.55
C GLY A 96 9.32 16.11 14.16
N ALA A 97 8.88 16.93 13.21
CA ALA A 97 8.73 16.54 11.82
C ALA A 97 9.29 17.62 10.89
N LEU A 98 10.10 17.21 9.92
CA LEU A 98 10.46 18.08 8.79
C LEU A 98 9.35 17.97 7.74
N LEU A 99 8.62 19.04 7.49
CA LEU A 99 7.61 19.10 6.44
C LEU A 99 8.27 19.60 5.16
N VAL A 100 8.55 18.69 4.24
CA VAL A 100 9.24 18.98 2.98
C VAL A 100 8.25 19.25 1.87
N VAL A 101 8.31 20.45 1.29
CA VAL A 101 7.46 20.90 0.19
C VAL A 101 8.33 21.25 -1.01
N ASP A 102 7.96 20.76 -2.19
CA ASP A 102 8.63 21.09 -3.46
C ASP A 102 8.28 22.50 -3.89
N ALA A 103 9.29 23.36 -4.10
CA ALA A 103 9.11 24.74 -4.52
C ALA A 103 8.47 24.90 -5.92
N SER A 104 8.45 23.86 -6.74
CA SER A 104 7.83 23.87 -8.06
C SER A 104 6.41 23.30 -8.09
N GLN A 105 6.08 22.42 -7.14
CA GLN A 105 4.77 21.75 -7.08
C GLN A 105 3.86 22.34 -6.00
N GLY A 106 4.44 22.83 -4.88
CA GLY A 106 3.70 23.37 -3.74
C GLY A 106 3.06 22.28 -2.87
N ILE A 107 1.99 22.63 -2.14
CA ILE A 107 1.30 21.74 -1.22
C ILE A 107 0.45 20.74 -1.99
N GLU A 108 0.55 19.44 -1.60
CA GLU A 108 -0.18 18.32 -2.16
C GLU A 108 -1.02 17.61 -1.09
N ALA A 109 -1.98 16.74 -1.47
CA ALA A 109 -2.92 16.12 -0.54
C ALA A 109 -2.22 15.36 0.60
N GLN A 110 -1.19 14.57 0.29
CA GLN A 110 -0.42 13.82 1.30
C GLN A 110 0.38 14.75 2.23
N THR A 111 0.77 15.94 1.78
CA THR A 111 1.40 16.94 2.63
C THR A 111 0.46 17.36 3.76
N ILE A 112 -0.81 17.60 3.42
CA ILE A 112 -1.85 18.01 4.38
C ILE A 112 -2.16 16.86 5.35
N SER A 113 -2.41 15.65 4.85
CA SER A 113 -2.75 14.50 5.69
C SER A 113 -1.63 14.14 6.67
N ASN A 114 -0.39 14.11 6.20
CA ASN A 114 0.76 13.84 7.05
C ASN A 114 1.01 14.96 8.08
N LEU A 115 0.72 16.21 7.71
CA LEU A 115 0.77 17.35 8.64
C LEU A 115 -0.27 17.19 9.75
N TYR A 116 -1.51 16.82 9.42
CA TYR A 116 -2.54 16.60 10.45
C TYR A 116 -2.16 15.47 11.41
N LEU A 117 -1.59 14.37 10.89
CA LEU A 117 -1.05 13.31 11.74
C LEU A 117 0.06 13.81 12.67
N ALA A 118 0.96 14.66 12.17
CA ALA A 118 2.01 15.25 12.99
C ALA A 118 1.44 16.18 14.10
N ILE A 119 0.42 16.98 13.78
CA ILE A 119 -0.28 17.87 14.73
C ILE A 119 -1.05 17.04 15.79
N GLU A 120 -1.73 15.96 15.37
CA GLU A 120 -2.46 15.07 16.28
C GLU A 120 -1.54 14.42 17.33
N HIS A 121 -0.28 14.21 16.96
CA HIS A 121 0.76 13.68 17.85
C HIS A 121 1.58 14.77 18.57
N ASP A 122 1.16 16.04 18.52
CA ASP A 122 1.84 17.20 19.15
C ASP A 122 3.31 17.37 18.69
N LEU A 123 3.65 17.05 17.45
CA LEU A 123 5.01 17.22 16.93
C LEU A 123 5.30 18.69 16.61
N GLU A 124 6.54 19.11 16.90
CA GLU A 124 7.07 20.37 16.36
C GLU A 124 7.31 20.22 14.86
N VAL A 125 6.64 21.03 14.04
CA VAL A 125 6.75 20.99 12.58
C VAL A 125 7.71 22.05 12.07
N ILE A 126 8.75 21.63 11.37
CA ILE A 126 9.74 22.51 10.73
C ILE A 126 9.50 22.49 9.21
N PRO A 127 9.00 23.59 8.63
CA PRO A 127 8.78 23.65 7.19
C PRO A 127 10.09 23.82 6.42
N VAL A 128 10.27 22.99 5.40
CA VAL A 128 11.42 22.99 4.48
C VAL A 128 10.91 23.12 3.05
N LEU A 129 11.25 24.23 2.40
CA LEU A 129 10.96 24.47 1.00
C LEU A 129 12.12 23.94 0.16
N ASN A 130 11.93 22.78 -0.43
CA ASN A 130 12.98 22.05 -1.16
C ASN A 130 12.94 22.34 -2.67
N LYS A 131 14.01 21.99 -3.37
CA LYS A 131 14.19 22.13 -4.83
C LYS A 131 14.14 23.58 -5.33
N ILE A 132 14.63 24.53 -4.55
CA ILE A 132 14.71 25.94 -4.93
C ILE A 132 15.63 26.18 -6.13
N ASP A 133 16.45 25.21 -6.50
CA ASP A 133 17.38 25.20 -7.63
C ASP A 133 16.67 24.99 -8.99
N LEU A 134 15.42 24.51 -9.00
CA LEU A 134 14.70 24.24 -10.24
C LEU A 134 14.26 25.54 -10.94
N PRO A 135 14.36 25.59 -12.30
CA PRO A 135 13.91 26.75 -13.06
C PRO A 135 12.42 27.12 -12.90
N GLY A 136 11.61 26.14 -12.51
CA GLY A 136 10.17 26.30 -12.26
C GLY A 136 9.82 26.52 -10.79
N ALA A 137 10.80 26.73 -9.91
CA ALA A 137 10.55 26.98 -8.51
C ALA A 137 9.86 28.34 -8.28
N MET A 138 8.88 28.36 -7.40
CA MET A 138 8.08 29.53 -6.99
C MET A 138 8.18 29.74 -5.47
N PRO A 139 9.38 30.09 -4.94
CA PRO A 139 9.62 30.07 -3.50
C PRO A 139 8.70 30.99 -2.70
N ASP A 140 8.40 32.19 -3.20
CA ASP A 140 7.52 33.12 -2.51
C ASP A 140 6.09 32.63 -2.44
N GLU A 141 5.55 32.15 -3.57
CA GLU A 141 4.17 31.63 -3.64
C GLU A 141 3.98 30.39 -2.78
N VAL A 142 4.92 29.44 -2.83
CA VAL A 142 4.83 28.22 -2.04
C VAL A 142 5.08 28.51 -0.54
N SER A 143 5.92 29.49 -0.22
CA SER A 143 6.06 29.96 1.18
C SER A 143 4.74 30.52 1.73
N ASP A 144 4.01 31.31 0.92
CA ASP A 144 2.71 31.83 1.33
C ASP A 144 1.70 30.67 1.56
N GLN A 145 1.69 29.63 0.70
CA GLN A 145 0.88 28.43 0.92
C GLN A 145 1.21 27.73 2.25
N ILE A 146 2.50 27.59 2.57
CA ILE A 146 2.96 26.97 3.83
C ILE A 146 2.51 27.82 5.02
N ILE A 147 2.63 29.16 4.94
CA ILE A 147 2.17 30.08 5.99
C ILE A 147 0.68 29.93 6.24
N ASP A 148 -0.12 29.91 5.18
CA ASP A 148 -1.58 29.73 5.27
C ASP A 148 -1.96 28.39 5.88
N LEU A 149 -1.19 27.33 5.58
CA LEU A 149 -1.47 25.98 6.08
C LEU A 149 -1.10 25.77 7.55
N ILE A 150 0.09 26.26 7.98
CA ILE A 150 0.65 25.97 9.31
C ILE A 150 0.49 27.15 10.27
N GLY A 151 0.35 28.37 9.74
CA GLY A 151 0.34 29.60 10.53
C GLY A 151 1.73 30.03 11.02
N CYS A 152 2.81 29.55 10.40
CA CYS A 152 4.18 29.93 10.72
C CYS A 152 4.57 31.30 10.15
N LYS A 153 5.71 31.85 10.57
CA LYS A 153 6.28 33.05 9.95
C LYS A 153 7.12 32.68 8.75
N LYS A 154 7.26 33.60 7.79
CA LYS A 154 8.10 33.39 6.59
C LYS A 154 9.56 33.07 6.95
N GLU A 155 10.07 33.65 8.03
CA GLU A 155 11.43 33.45 8.57
C GLU A 155 11.65 32.01 9.09
N ASP A 156 10.57 31.31 9.45
CA ASP A 156 10.63 29.95 9.97
C ASP A 156 10.76 28.89 8.85
N ILE A 157 10.54 29.28 7.59
CA ILE A 157 10.61 28.40 6.44
C ILE A 157 12.06 28.30 5.95
N ILE A 158 12.62 27.10 5.95
CA ILE A 158 13.98 26.87 5.51
C ILE A 158 13.99 26.59 4.01
N HIS A 159 14.70 27.42 3.28
CA HIS A 159 14.87 27.26 1.84
C HIS A 159 16.04 26.31 1.56
N ALA A 160 15.78 25.22 0.84
CA ALA A 160 16.77 24.17 0.61
C ALA A 160 16.78 23.64 -0.83
N SER A 161 17.92 23.11 -1.22
CA SER A 161 18.06 22.18 -2.32
C SER A 161 18.82 20.96 -1.83
N ALA A 162 18.12 19.88 -1.56
CA ALA A 162 18.76 18.64 -1.15
C ALA A 162 19.72 18.13 -2.22
N LYS A 163 19.42 18.32 -3.50
CA LYS A 163 20.28 17.94 -4.61
C LYS A 163 21.60 18.70 -4.59
N GLU A 164 21.58 20.00 -4.43
CA GLU A 164 22.76 20.88 -4.48
C GLU A 164 23.42 21.07 -3.09
N GLY A 165 22.82 20.52 -2.02
CA GLY A 165 23.34 20.65 -0.65
C GLY A 165 23.08 22.01 -0.01
N ILE A 166 22.17 22.83 -0.55
CA ILE A 166 21.84 24.16 -0.03
C ILE A 166 20.89 24.03 1.16
N GLY A 167 21.11 24.81 2.24
CA GLY A 167 20.24 24.90 3.42
C GLY A 167 20.29 23.70 4.36
N ILE A 168 21.19 22.74 4.15
CA ILE A 168 21.29 21.52 4.98
C ILE A 168 21.75 21.84 6.41
N SER A 169 22.74 22.74 6.56
CA SER A 169 23.16 23.21 7.92
C SER A 169 22.04 23.89 8.66
N ASP A 170 21.25 24.73 7.96
CA ASP A 170 20.14 25.47 8.57
C ASP A 170 19.06 24.50 9.07
N ILE A 171 18.83 23.40 8.33
CA ILE A 171 17.92 22.33 8.76
C ILE A 171 18.44 21.62 10.00
N LEU A 172 19.73 21.26 10.07
CA LEU A 172 20.32 20.61 11.24
C LEU A 172 20.28 21.53 12.47
N GLU A 173 20.59 22.82 12.31
CA GLU A 173 20.49 23.81 13.37
C GLU A 173 19.04 23.98 13.85
N ALA A 174 18.06 24.03 12.94
CA ALA A 174 16.66 24.11 13.29
C ALA A 174 16.16 22.86 14.02
N ILE A 175 16.61 21.66 13.65
CA ILE A 175 16.29 20.41 14.36
C ILE A 175 16.77 20.52 15.82
N VAL A 176 18.01 20.95 16.05
CA VAL A 176 18.56 21.07 17.41
C VAL A 176 17.83 22.15 18.22
N ALA A 177 17.53 23.30 17.60
CA ALA A 177 16.93 24.45 18.26
C ALA A 177 15.43 24.28 18.53
N ARG A 178 14.67 23.71 17.59
CA ARG A 178 13.19 23.71 17.63
C ARG A 178 12.62 22.37 18.09
N VAL A 179 13.16 21.22 17.64
CA VAL A 179 12.62 19.93 18.08
C VAL A 179 12.83 19.78 19.58
N PRO A 180 11.78 19.56 20.37
CA PRO A 180 11.93 19.40 21.82
C PRO A 180 12.70 18.12 22.16
N SER A 181 13.40 18.15 23.29
CA SER A 181 14.01 16.93 23.81
C SER A 181 12.93 15.95 24.27
N PRO A 182 13.17 14.63 24.13
CA PRO A 182 12.22 13.62 24.61
C PRO A 182 11.89 13.82 26.11
N LYS A 183 10.63 13.58 26.44
CA LYS A 183 10.16 13.52 27.82
C LYS A 183 10.25 12.08 28.31
N GLY A 184 10.51 11.87 29.61
CA GLY A 184 10.56 10.53 30.20
C GLY A 184 11.47 10.49 31.42
N ASP A 185 11.44 9.38 32.13
CA ASP A 185 12.27 9.14 33.31
C ASP A 185 12.92 7.76 33.21
N THR A 186 14.25 7.70 33.39
CA THR A 186 15.02 6.45 33.38
C THR A 186 14.77 5.55 34.58
N GLU A 187 14.27 6.14 35.70
CA GLU A 187 13.98 5.41 36.93
C GLU A 187 12.57 4.78 36.94
N GLU A 188 11.70 5.18 36.03
CA GLU A 188 10.36 4.60 35.88
C GLU A 188 10.41 3.17 35.28
N PRO A 189 9.34 2.38 35.41
CA PRO A 189 9.25 1.09 34.73
C PRO A 189 9.46 1.22 33.23
N LEU A 190 10.14 0.25 32.61
CA LEU A 190 10.37 0.24 31.17
C LEU A 190 9.06 0.35 30.40
N GLN A 191 9.00 1.32 29.53
CA GLN A 191 7.91 1.57 28.61
C GLN A 191 8.50 1.95 27.26
N ALA A 192 8.57 0.98 26.34
CA ALA A 192 9.08 1.21 24.99
C ALA A 192 8.05 0.76 23.95
N MET A 193 7.89 1.53 22.90
CA MET A 193 6.95 1.24 21.80
C MET A 193 7.69 0.62 20.62
N ILE A 194 7.15 -0.46 20.10
CA ILE A 194 7.60 -1.05 18.84
C ILE A 194 7.02 -0.23 17.69
N PHE A 195 7.87 0.39 16.87
CA PHE A 195 7.39 1.14 15.71
C PHE A 195 7.62 0.41 14.38
N ASP A 196 8.57 -0.56 14.32
CA ASP A 196 8.79 -1.42 13.16
C ASP A 196 9.47 -2.73 13.56
N SER A 197 9.53 -3.69 12.62
CA SER A 197 10.29 -4.93 12.77
C SER A 197 10.76 -5.48 11.43
N VAL A 198 11.92 -6.14 11.43
CA VAL A 198 12.51 -6.76 10.24
C VAL A 198 12.90 -8.20 10.55
N PHE A 199 12.60 -9.11 9.64
CA PHE A 199 13.05 -10.49 9.77
C PHE A 199 14.46 -10.68 9.16
N ASN A 200 15.33 -11.25 9.97
CA ASN A 200 16.66 -11.67 9.57
C ASN A 200 16.74 -13.21 9.65
N SER A 201 17.13 -13.86 8.56
CA SER A 201 17.19 -15.34 8.51
C SER A 201 18.13 -15.98 9.54
N TYR A 202 19.13 -15.24 10.03
CA TYR A 202 20.11 -15.72 11.00
C TYR A 202 19.77 -15.35 12.45
N ARG A 203 19.15 -14.16 12.65
CA ARG A 203 18.93 -13.58 13.98
C ARG A 203 17.46 -13.65 14.44
N GLY A 204 16.54 -14.00 13.54
CA GLY A 204 15.11 -13.94 13.77
C GLY A 204 14.55 -12.54 13.54
N ILE A 205 13.48 -12.18 14.26
CA ILE A 205 12.86 -10.86 14.13
C ILE A 205 13.65 -9.84 14.95
N GLU A 206 14.14 -8.82 14.28
CA GLU A 206 14.74 -7.64 14.85
C GLU A 206 13.63 -6.61 15.09
N VAL A 207 13.43 -6.20 16.33
CA VAL A 207 12.36 -5.29 16.75
C VAL A 207 12.91 -3.90 16.93
N PHE A 208 12.37 -2.91 16.25
CA PHE A 208 12.76 -1.51 16.38
C PHE A 208 11.83 -0.80 17.35
N PHE A 209 12.40 -0.15 18.34
CA PHE A 209 11.63 0.44 19.42
C PHE A 209 12.12 1.83 19.83
N ARG A 210 11.21 2.59 20.42
CA ARG A 210 11.48 3.86 21.09
C ARG A 210 11.21 3.71 22.58
N VAL A 211 12.18 4.07 23.43
CA VAL A 211 12.02 4.07 24.90
C VAL A 211 11.39 5.39 25.33
N PHE A 212 10.21 5.33 25.94
CA PHE A 212 9.54 6.48 26.57
C PHE A 212 9.97 6.63 28.03
N ASN A 213 9.94 5.56 28.82
CA ASN A 213 10.36 5.54 30.21
C ASN A 213 11.22 4.31 30.51
N GLY A 214 12.02 4.42 31.57
CA GLY A 214 12.87 3.33 32.03
C GLY A 214 14.12 3.14 31.18
N THR A 215 14.74 2.00 31.37
CA THR A 215 15.98 1.59 30.68
C THR A 215 15.90 0.11 30.39
N ILE A 216 16.25 -0.33 29.19
CA ILE A 216 16.41 -1.74 28.83
C ILE A 216 17.89 -2.09 28.78
N LYS A 217 18.27 -3.25 29.32
CA LYS A 217 19.64 -3.78 29.34
C LYS A 217 19.71 -5.11 28.60
N LYS A 218 20.88 -5.38 28.06
CA LYS A 218 21.18 -6.69 27.50
C LYS A 218 20.99 -7.77 28.57
N GLY A 219 20.23 -8.82 28.26
CA GLY A 219 19.90 -9.93 29.16
C GLY A 219 18.64 -9.71 30.02
N ASP A 220 17.98 -8.56 29.93
CA ASP A 220 16.72 -8.31 30.62
C ASP A 220 15.61 -9.24 30.10
N LYS A 221 14.71 -9.67 31.01
CA LYS A 221 13.48 -10.34 30.63
C LYS A 221 12.39 -9.33 30.33
N VAL A 222 12.00 -9.25 29.07
CA VAL A 222 11.00 -8.31 28.59
C VAL A 222 9.69 -9.01 28.25
N LYS A 223 8.59 -8.27 28.38
CA LYS A 223 7.25 -8.70 28.03
C LYS A 223 6.64 -7.74 27.04
N PHE A 224 6.02 -8.25 25.99
CA PHE A 224 5.18 -7.49 25.07
C PHE A 224 3.76 -7.45 25.63
N VAL A 225 3.25 -6.26 25.89
CA VAL A 225 2.03 -6.06 26.69
C VAL A 225 0.79 -6.65 25.98
N ASN A 226 0.61 -6.36 24.68
CA ASN A 226 -0.57 -6.78 23.93
C ASN A 226 -0.55 -8.27 23.55
N THR A 227 0.61 -8.78 23.12
CA THR A 227 0.73 -10.20 22.78
C THR A 227 0.92 -11.09 24.00
N GLY A 228 1.29 -10.51 25.16
CA GLY A 228 1.53 -11.22 26.42
C GLY A 228 2.78 -12.09 26.42
N LYS A 229 3.57 -12.07 25.35
CA LYS A 229 4.77 -12.91 25.18
C LYS A 229 5.95 -12.34 25.94
N THR A 230 6.84 -13.22 26.38
CA THR A 230 8.06 -12.87 27.14
C THR A 230 9.29 -13.39 26.43
N TYR A 231 10.35 -12.59 26.43
CA TYR A 231 11.61 -12.89 25.76
C TYR A 231 12.79 -12.39 26.58
N ASP A 232 13.97 -12.96 26.33
CA ASP A 232 15.22 -12.41 26.83
C ASP A 232 15.79 -11.42 25.81
N ALA A 233 16.29 -10.26 26.26
CA ALA A 233 16.93 -9.26 25.42
C ALA A 233 18.36 -9.71 25.09
N ASP A 234 18.50 -10.65 24.14
CA ASP A 234 19.81 -11.25 23.80
C ASP A 234 20.81 -10.20 23.29
N GLU A 235 20.34 -9.28 22.49
CA GLU A 235 21.10 -8.14 21.99
C GLU A 235 20.19 -6.91 21.89
N ILE A 236 20.72 -5.77 22.31
CA ILE A 236 20.12 -4.46 22.12
C ILE A 236 21.17 -3.51 21.55
N GLY A 237 20.75 -2.49 20.83
CA GLY A 237 21.68 -1.53 20.26
C GLY A 237 20.97 -0.37 19.56
N VAL A 238 21.78 0.48 18.93
CA VAL A 238 21.30 1.64 18.16
C VAL A 238 21.48 1.39 16.67
N LEU A 239 20.60 1.99 15.88
CA LEU A 239 20.56 1.87 14.45
C LEU A 239 21.45 2.95 13.83
N LYS A 240 22.62 2.55 13.34
CA LYS A 240 23.43 3.31 12.42
C LYS A 240 23.40 2.62 11.06
N LEU A 241 24.30 2.94 10.14
CA LEU A 241 24.43 2.21 8.89
C LEU A 241 24.55 0.69 9.13
N ASN A 242 25.31 0.32 10.18
CA ASN A 242 25.35 -1.03 10.74
C ASN A 242 24.79 -1.00 12.16
N HIS A 243 24.20 -2.09 12.61
CA HIS A 243 23.78 -2.24 13.99
C HIS A 243 24.95 -2.06 14.96
N GLU A 244 24.82 -1.16 15.92
CA GLU A 244 25.83 -0.90 16.96
C GLU A 244 25.30 -1.41 18.30
N PRO A 245 25.78 -2.60 18.79
CA PRO A 245 25.33 -3.15 20.06
C PRO A 245 25.65 -2.25 21.24
N ARG A 246 24.72 -2.21 22.22
CA ARG A 246 24.83 -1.46 23.47
C ARG A 246 24.56 -2.36 24.65
N GLN A 247 25.06 -1.96 25.83
CA GLN A 247 24.75 -2.67 27.08
C GLN A 247 23.42 -2.22 27.67
N GLU A 248 23.06 -0.97 27.44
CA GLU A 248 21.82 -0.37 27.91
C GLU A 248 21.30 0.71 26.96
N ILE A 249 19.99 0.89 26.94
CA ILE A 249 19.28 1.96 26.21
C ILE A 249 18.24 2.56 27.15
N GLY A 250 18.38 3.83 27.48
CA GLY A 250 17.49 4.55 28.39
C GLY A 250 16.44 5.40 27.67
N ALA A 251 15.54 5.96 28.48
CA ALA A 251 14.44 6.82 28.01
C ALA A 251 14.91 7.88 27.01
N GLY A 252 14.09 8.13 25.99
CA GLY A 252 14.33 9.08 24.92
C GLY A 252 15.06 8.49 23.70
N ASN A 253 15.70 7.33 23.81
CA ASN A 253 16.47 6.74 22.70
C ASN A 253 15.62 5.82 21.81
N VAL A 254 16.05 5.73 20.56
CA VAL A 254 15.58 4.76 19.59
C VAL A 254 16.62 3.64 19.49
N GLY A 255 16.17 2.40 19.39
CA GLY A 255 17.06 1.25 19.31
C GLY A 255 16.42 0.01 18.69
N TYR A 256 17.19 -1.05 18.67
CA TYR A 256 16.74 -2.37 18.25
C TYR A 256 16.90 -3.41 19.34
N LEU A 257 16.06 -4.46 19.27
CA LEU A 257 16.06 -5.62 20.14
C LEU A 257 16.09 -6.90 19.29
N ILE A 258 17.01 -7.81 19.61
CA ILE A 258 17.06 -9.16 19.07
C ILE A 258 16.83 -10.13 20.22
N SER A 259 15.87 -11.03 20.06
CA SER A 259 15.42 -11.98 21.09
C SER A 259 15.11 -13.35 20.51
N GLY A 260 15.68 -13.69 19.34
CA GLY A 260 15.47 -14.99 18.69
C GLY A 260 14.03 -15.29 18.30
N ILE A 261 13.17 -14.28 18.16
CA ILE A 261 11.75 -14.43 17.81
C ILE A 261 11.63 -14.91 16.37
N LYS A 262 10.85 -15.98 16.14
CA LYS A 262 10.69 -16.61 14.81
C LYS A 262 9.28 -16.50 14.23
N VAL A 263 8.32 -16.05 15.02
CA VAL A 263 6.91 -16.02 14.63
C VAL A 263 6.43 -14.57 14.57
N ALA A 264 6.07 -14.08 13.36
CA ALA A 264 5.64 -12.70 13.14
C ALA A 264 4.45 -12.27 14.03
N LYS A 265 3.50 -13.16 14.25
CA LYS A 265 2.31 -12.87 15.08
C LYS A 265 2.62 -12.57 16.55
N GLU A 266 3.84 -12.87 17.01
CA GLU A 266 4.29 -12.58 18.37
C GLU A 266 4.87 -11.17 18.53
N VAL A 267 5.19 -10.51 17.42
CA VAL A 267 5.62 -9.10 17.38
C VAL A 267 4.58 -8.29 16.64
N LYS A 268 3.95 -7.37 17.34
CA LYS A 268 3.00 -6.45 16.72
C LYS A 268 3.56 -5.04 16.80
N VAL A 269 3.59 -4.36 15.67
CA VAL A 269 3.94 -2.93 15.60
C VAL A 269 2.92 -2.13 16.40
N GLY A 270 3.40 -1.17 17.22
CA GLY A 270 2.60 -0.43 18.19
C GLY A 270 2.46 -1.11 19.54
N ASP A 271 2.95 -2.35 19.74
CA ASP A 271 2.96 -2.98 21.05
C ASP A 271 3.98 -2.32 21.99
N THR A 272 3.76 -2.49 23.28
CA THR A 272 4.62 -1.94 24.33
C THR A 272 5.52 -3.01 24.92
N ILE A 273 6.82 -2.73 24.98
CA ILE A 273 7.82 -3.55 25.66
C ILE A 273 7.95 -3.05 27.11
N THR A 274 7.90 -3.99 28.07
CA THR A 274 8.12 -3.72 29.48
C THR A 274 8.93 -4.84 30.13
N HIS A 275 9.46 -4.64 31.33
CA HIS A 275 10.10 -5.71 32.09
C HIS A 275 9.08 -6.69 32.67
N VAL A 276 9.46 -7.96 32.77
CA VAL A 276 8.64 -9.00 33.43
C VAL A 276 8.52 -8.73 34.92
N ASP A 277 9.64 -8.37 35.57
CA ASP A 277 9.71 -8.22 37.04
C ASP A 277 9.14 -6.87 37.51
N ARG A 278 9.19 -5.84 36.67
CA ARG A 278 8.67 -4.49 36.97
C ARG A 278 7.85 -3.96 35.78
N PRO A 279 6.66 -4.53 35.54
CA PRO A 279 5.86 -4.17 34.36
C PRO A 279 5.27 -2.77 34.50
N THR A 280 5.18 -2.05 33.36
CA THR A 280 4.43 -0.80 33.29
C THR A 280 2.95 -1.05 33.50
N GLN A 281 2.27 -0.09 34.15
CA GLN A 281 0.82 -0.16 34.38
C GLN A 281 0.00 0.28 33.15
N ARG A 282 0.62 1.00 32.21
CA ARG A 282 -0.05 1.56 31.04
C ARG A 282 0.77 1.23 29.79
N ALA A 283 0.11 0.66 28.78
CA ALA A 283 0.67 0.55 27.45
C ALA A 283 0.81 1.95 26.82
N VAL A 284 1.76 2.11 25.92
CA VAL A 284 1.87 3.31 25.08
C VAL A 284 0.61 3.38 24.20
N LYS A 285 0.03 4.58 24.10
CA LYS A 285 -1.12 4.78 23.18
C LYS A 285 -0.66 4.62 21.74
N GLY A 286 -1.57 4.13 20.90
CA GLY A 286 -1.32 4.05 19.46
C GLY A 286 -1.28 2.61 18.91
N PHE A 287 -1.56 1.58 19.72
CA PHE A 287 -1.77 0.25 19.20
C PHE A 287 -3.16 0.15 18.56
N GLU A 288 -3.18 -0.06 17.24
CA GLU A 288 -4.38 -0.39 16.48
C GLU A 288 -4.08 -1.55 15.56
N ASP A 289 -5.03 -2.47 15.40
CA ASP A 289 -4.90 -3.52 14.40
C ASP A 289 -5.13 -2.94 13.00
N VAL A 290 -4.22 -3.23 12.10
CA VAL A 290 -4.32 -2.81 10.69
C VAL A 290 -5.53 -3.49 10.04
N LYS A 291 -6.38 -2.70 9.39
CA LYS A 291 -7.54 -3.22 8.68
C LYS A 291 -7.26 -3.17 7.17
N PRO A 292 -7.13 -4.31 6.51
CA PRO A 292 -6.97 -4.32 5.06
C PRO A 292 -8.23 -3.75 4.37
N MET A 293 -7.99 -2.98 3.32
CA MET A 293 -9.04 -2.33 2.51
C MET A 293 -9.29 -3.06 1.19
N VAL A 294 -8.25 -3.65 0.60
CA VAL A 294 -8.29 -4.36 -0.68
C VAL A 294 -8.02 -5.84 -0.47
N PHE A 295 -8.77 -6.68 -1.14
CA PHE A 295 -8.66 -8.14 -1.03
C PHE A 295 -8.51 -8.76 -2.42
N ALA A 296 -7.51 -9.66 -2.57
CA ALA A 296 -7.33 -10.45 -3.77
C ALA A 296 -6.89 -11.87 -3.41
N GLY A 297 -7.20 -12.83 -4.27
CA GLY A 297 -6.65 -14.17 -4.19
C GLY A 297 -5.26 -14.20 -4.83
N ILE A 298 -4.30 -14.84 -4.21
CA ILE A 298 -2.97 -15.13 -4.77
C ILE A 298 -2.82 -16.63 -4.94
N TYR A 299 -2.52 -17.05 -6.16
CA TYR A 299 -2.39 -18.45 -6.54
C TYR A 299 -1.05 -18.69 -7.24
N PRO A 300 -0.39 -19.84 -7.03
CA PRO A 300 0.79 -20.19 -7.81
C PRO A 300 0.39 -20.51 -9.25
N VAL A 301 1.28 -20.30 -10.21
CA VAL A 301 1.05 -20.68 -11.61
C VAL A 301 0.94 -22.20 -11.73
N GLU A 302 1.83 -22.92 -11.07
CA GLU A 302 1.81 -24.38 -11.00
C GLU A 302 1.23 -24.82 -9.66
N THR A 303 0.18 -25.65 -9.68
CA THR A 303 -0.50 -26.12 -8.45
C THR A 303 0.41 -26.88 -7.48
N SER A 304 1.50 -27.45 -8.00
CA SER A 304 2.53 -28.13 -7.18
C SER A 304 3.33 -27.19 -6.29
N GLU A 305 3.39 -25.90 -6.60
CA GLU A 305 4.15 -24.87 -5.86
C GLU A 305 3.37 -24.25 -4.69
N PHE A 306 2.19 -24.78 -4.35
CA PHE A 306 1.36 -24.22 -3.27
C PHE A 306 2.08 -24.16 -1.91
N GLU A 307 2.82 -25.21 -1.54
CA GLU A 307 3.55 -25.22 -0.26
C GLU A 307 4.75 -24.25 -0.28
N GLU A 308 5.35 -24.03 -1.44
CA GLU A 308 6.41 -23.05 -1.63
C GLU A 308 5.86 -21.62 -1.55
N LEU A 309 4.71 -21.37 -2.17
CA LEU A 309 3.98 -20.11 -2.02
C LEU A 309 3.63 -19.85 -0.54
N ARG A 310 3.15 -20.86 0.18
CA ARG A 310 2.87 -20.74 1.63
C ARG A 310 4.10 -20.28 2.40
N ALA A 311 5.23 -20.96 2.20
CA ALA A 311 6.48 -20.64 2.86
C ALA A 311 6.97 -19.22 2.52
N SER A 312 6.77 -18.78 1.26
CA SER A 312 7.09 -17.44 0.79
C SER A 312 6.19 -16.38 1.44
N MET A 313 4.88 -16.63 1.51
CA MET A 313 3.92 -15.76 2.20
C MET A 313 4.22 -15.62 3.71
N GLU A 314 4.58 -16.71 4.37
CA GLU A 314 4.99 -16.70 5.79
C GLU A 314 6.24 -15.83 6.00
N LYS A 315 7.26 -15.97 5.15
CA LYS A 315 8.47 -15.14 5.20
C LYS A 315 8.18 -13.67 4.89
N LEU A 316 7.33 -13.41 3.89
CA LEU A 316 6.95 -12.05 3.53
C LEU A 316 6.21 -11.36 4.68
N GLN A 317 5.29 -12.07 5.34
CA GLN A 317 4.55 -11.55 6.51
C GLN A 317 5.45 -11.21 7.70
N LEU A 318 6.63 -11.86 7.82
CA LEU A 318 7.62 -11.50 8.85
C LEU A 318 8.17 -10.08 8.65
N ASN A 319 8.22 -9.63 7.40
CA ASN A 319 8.70 -8.30 7.01
C ASN A 319 7.58 -7.29 6.74
N ASP A 320 6.33 -7.75 6.71
CA ASP A 320 5.16 -6.94 6.39
C ASP A 320 4.00 -7.34 7.30
N ALA A 321 3.94 -6.68 8.46
CA ALA A 321 2.92 -6.96 9.47
C ALA A 321 1.49 -6.58 9.03
N SER A 322 1.36 -5.78 7.97
CA SER A 322 0.07 -5.34 7.42
C SER A 322 -0.56 -6.39 6.50
N LEU A 323 0.24 -7.31 5.95
CA LEU A 323 -0.22 -8.38 5.09
C LEU A 323 -0.99 -9.43 5.88
N VAL A 324 -2.28 -9.56 5.58
CA VAL A 324 -3.17 -10.58 6.15
C VAL A 324 -3.53 -11.59 5.07
N TRP A 325 -3.44 -12.88 5.37
CA TRP A 325 -3.81 -13.92 4.43
C TRP A 325 -4.40 -15.15 5.10
N GLU A 326 -5.26 -15.85 4.36
CA GLU A 326 -5.90 -17.11 4.75
C GLU A 326 -5.98 -18.06 3.55
N PRO A 327 -5.97 -19.37 3.76
CA PRO A 327 -6.11 -20.34 2.66
C PRO A 327 -7.43 -20.15 1.91
N GLU A 328 -7.35 -20.18 0.59
CA GLU A 328 -8.50 -20.11 -0.32
C GLU A 328 -8.38 -21.22 -1.37
N THR A 329 -9.53 -21.67 -1.89
CA THR A 329 -9.58 -22.64 -2.98
C THR A 329 -10.44 -22.10 -4.10
N SER A 330 -9.89 -22.09 -5.32
CA SER A 330 -10.59 -21.73 -6.54
C SER A 330 -10.83 -22.98 -7.39
N ALA A 331 -12.02 -23.10 -7.96
CA ALA A 331 -12.32 -24.18 -8.89
C ALA A 331 -11.48 -24.11 -10.16
N ALA A 332 -11.05 -22.91 -10.57
CA ALA A 332 -10.25 -22.67 -11.76
C ALA A 332 -8.74 -22.74 -11.51
N LEU A 333 -8.26 -22.23 -10.36
CA LEU A 333 -6.84 -22.03 -10.05
C LEU A 333 -6.28 -23.00 -8.99
N GLY A 334 -7.15 -23.80 -8.36
CA GLY A 334 -6.73 -24.74 -7.30
C GLY A 334 -6.55 -24.07 -5.94
N PHE A 335 -5.50 -24.47 -5.20
CA PHE A 335 -5.20 -23.95 -3.87
C PHE A 335 -4.39 -22.66 -3.96
N GLY A 336 -4.73 -21.69 -3.12
CA GLY A 336 -4.07 -20.40 -3.00
C GLY A 336 -4.38 -19.73 -1.68
N PHE A 337 -4.22 -18.40 -1.64
CA PHE A 337 -4.46 -17.60 -0.45
C PHE A 337 -5.32 -16.39 -0.76
N ARG A 338 -6.32 -16.13 0.07
CA ARG A 338 -7.03 -14.87 0.11
C ARG A 338 -6.23 -13.88 0.92
N CYS A 339 -5.76 -12.82 0.27
CA CYS A 339 -4.90 -11.81 0.88
C CYS A 339 -5.66 -10.50 1.07
N GLY A 340 -5.37 -9.82 2.18
CA GLY A 340 -5.83 -8.47 2.47
C GLY A 340 -4.66 -7.49 2.44
N PHE A 341 -4.84 -6.38 1.74
CA PHE A 341 -3.84 -5.35 1.50
C PHE A 341 -4.33 -3.98 1.98
N LEU A 342 -3.40 -3.08 2.27
CA LEU A 342 -3.72 -1.69 2.63
C LEU A 342 -4.35 -0.92 1.46
N GLY A 343 -3.85 -1.16 0.25
CA GLY A 343 -4.32 -0.56 -0.99
C GLY A 343 -3.78 -1.29 -2.22
N MET A 344 -3.95 -0.71 -3.39
CA MET A 344 -3.50 -1.31 -4.65
C MET A 344 -1.98 -1.33 -4.79
N LEU A 345 -1.30 -0.24 -4.41
CA LEU A 345 0.16 -0.19 -4.44
C LEU A 345 0.77 -1.25 -3.52
N HIS A 346 0.19 -1.45 -2.34
CA HIS A 346 0.63 -2.51 -1.43
C HIS A 346 0.48 -3.90 -2.07
N MET A 347 -0.64 -4.18 -2.75
CA MET A 347 -0.85 -5.44 -3.47
C MET A 347 0.21 -5.66 -4.57
N GLU A 348 0.50 -4.64 -5.37
CA GLU A 348 1.52 -4.71 -6.41
C GLU A 348 2.92 -4.97 -5.84
N ILE A 349 3.27 -4.29 -4.75
CA ILE A 349 4.54 -4.48 -4.04
C ILE A 349 4.67 -5.91 -3.52
N VAL A 350 3.63 -6.45 -2.90
CA VAL A 350 3.61 -7.84 -2.41
C VAL A 350 3.81 -8.82 -3.57
N GLN A 351 3.14 -8.60 -4.70
CA GLN A 351 3.29 -9.44 -5.90
C GLN A 351 4.72 -9.38 -6.46
N GLU A 352 5.29 -8.18 -6.62
CA GLU A 352 6.67 -8.03 -7.12
C GLU A 352 7.71 -8.60 -6.15
N ARG A 353 7.48 -8.50 -4.85
CA ARG A 353 8.36 -9.11 -3.84
C ARG A 353 8.31 -10.63 -3.89
N LEU A 354 7.13 -11.25 -4.08
CA LEU A 354 7.02 -12.69 -4.28
C LEU A 354 7.83 -13.15 -5.49
N GLU A 355 7.77 -12.40 -6.59
CA GLU A 355 8.51 -12.71 -7.81
C GLU A 355 10.02 -12.51 -7.63
N ARG A 356 10.48 -11.37 -7.08
CA ARG A 356 11.90 -11.00 -7.02
C ARG A 356 12.66 -11.63 -5.85
N GLU A 357 12.05 -11.69 -4.66
CA GLU A 357 12.73 -12.19 -3.44
C GLU A 357 12.61 -13.70 -3.30
N PHE A 358 11.55 -14.31 -3.84
CA PHE A 358 11.22 -15.72 -3.65
C PHE A 358 11.14 -16.53 -4.95
N ASP A 359 11.39 -15.91 -6.11
CA ASP A 359 11.28 -16.51 -7.45
C ASP A 359 9.91 -17.19 -7.70
N MET A 360 8.86 -16.59 -7.14
CA MET A 360 7.51 -17.13 -7.13
C MET A 360 6.58 -16.32 -8.04
N THR A 361 6.33 -16.83 -9.23
CA THR A 361 5.34 -16.22 -10.15
C THR A 361 3.93 -16.58 -9.71
N VAL A 362 3.09 -15.57 -9.51
CA VAL A 362 1.74 -15.75 -8.97
C VAL A 362 0.66 -15.19 -9.89
N ILE A 363 -0.54 -15.76 -9.78
CA ILE A 363 -1.77 -15.25 -10.40
C ILE A 363 -2.57 -14.54 -9.33
N THR A 364 -2.88 -13.26 -9.54
CA THR A 364 -3.77 -12.48 -8.68
C THR A 364 -5.18 -12.46 -9.27
N THR A 365 -6.19 -12.68 -8.42
CA THR A 365 -7.59 -12.52 -8.83
C THR A 365 -7.99 -11.05 -8.86
N VAL A 366 -9.17 -10.74 -9.37
CA VAL A 366 -9.74 -9.38 -9.37
C VAL A 366 -9.73 -8.82 -7.95
N PRO A 367 -9.07 -7.67 -7.69
CA PRO A 367 -9.14 -7.03 -6.40
C PRO A 367 -10.58 -6.66 -6.05
N SER A 368 -10.92 -6.79 -4.79
CA SER A 368 -12.24 -6.47 -4.26
C SER A 368 -12.10 -5.73 -2.94
N VAL A 369 -13.13 -5.01 -2.56
CA VAL A 369 -13.26 -4.44 -1.21
C VAL A 369 -14.10 -5.39 -0.35
N ARG A 370 -14.11 -5.16 0.96
CA ARG A 370 -14.98 -5.92 1.86
C ARG A 370 -16.37 -5.32 1.87
N PHE A 371 -17.36 -6.10 1.43
CA PHE A 371 -18.79 -5.75 1.52
C PHE A 371 -19.41 -6.35 2.77
N HIS A 372 -20.52 -5.77 3.20
CA HIS A 372 -21.40 -6.36 4.22
C HIS A 372 -22.70 -6.83 3.54
N ALA A 373 -22.92 -8.12 3.49
CA ALA A 373 -24.20 -8.68 3.07
C ALA A 373 -25.09 -8.87 4.31
N ILE A 374 -26.17 -8.11 4.39
CA ILE A 374 -27.11 -8.19 5.48
C ILE A 374 -28.22 -9.18 5.07
N LYS A 375 -28.34 -10.27 5.81
CA LYS A 375 -29.38 -11.26 5.58
C LYS A 375 -30.75 -10.77 6.04
N THR A 376 -31.78 -11.47 5.60
CA THR A 376 -33.17 -11.20 6.01
C THR A 376 -33.42 -11.40 7.51
N ASP A 377 -32.58 -12.19 8.18
CA ASP A 377 -32.58 -12.39 9.63
C ASP A 377 -31.78 -11.35 10.43
N GLY A 378 -31.19 -10.36 9.74
CA GLY A 378 -30.34 -9.32 10.33
C GLY A 378 -28.89 -9.71 10.53
N THR A 379 -28.48 -10.93 10.19
CA THR A 379 -27.08 -11.37 10.28
C THR A 379 -26.20 -10.64 9.25
N ILE A 380 -25.08 -10.09 9.70
CA ILE A 380 -24.09 -9.45 8.83
C ILE A 380 -23.02 -10.45 8.42
N ILE A 381 -22.92 -10.70 7.12
CA ILE A 381 -21.84 -11.49 6.52
C ILE A 381 -20.84 -10.54 5.88
N LYS A 382 -19.58 -10.62 6.29
CA LYS A 382 -18.46 -9.91 5.65
C LYS A 382 -18.07 -10.70 4.40
N VAL A 383 -18.13 -10.05 3.24
CA VAL A 383 -17.86 -10.64 1.93
C VAL A 383 -16.62 -9.95 1.36
N SER A 384 -15.53 -10.68 1.26
CA SER A 384 -14.26 -10.21 0.69
C SER A 384 -13.98 -10.84 -0.69
N ALA A 385 -14.67 -11.94 -1.01
CA ALA A 385 -14.58 -12.63 -2.30
C ALA A 385 -15.98 -12.83 -2.92
N PRO A 386 -16.10 -12.85 -4.26
CA PRO A 386 -17.38 -13.16 -4.92
C PRO A 386 -17.95 -14.53 -4.55
N SER A 387 -17.08 -15.50 -4.21
CA SER A 387 -17.47 -16.85 -3.75
C SER A 387 -18.23 -16.84 -2.41
N GLU A 388 -17.94 -15.87 -1.54
CA GLU A 388 -18.55 -15.73 -0.21
C GLU A 388 -19.93 -15.07 -0.26
N MET A 389 -20.33 -14.53 -1.42
CA MET A 389 -21.60 -13.84 -1.56
C MET A 389 -22.76 -14.81 -1.34
N PRO A 390 -23.65 -14.57 -0.32
CA PRO A 390 -24.79 -15.43 -0.06
C PRO A 390 -25.77 -15.45 -1.24
N GLU A 391 -26.68 -16.44 -1.24
CA GLU A 391 -27.72 -16.51 -2.25
C GLU A 391 -28.62 -15.27 -2.25
N PRO A 392 -28.97 -14.70 -3.42
CA PRO A 392 -29.74 -13.45 -3.51
C PRO A 392 -31.04 -13.44 -2.69
N ASN A 393 -31.69 -14.60 -2.58
CA ASN A 393 -32.96 -14.73 -1.85
C ASN A 393 -32.81 -14.61 -0.32
N THR A 394 -31.57 -14.76 0.20
CA THR A 394 -31.29 -14.67 1.64
C THR A 394 -30.80 -13.29 2.05
N ILE A 395 -30.50 -12.42 1.08
CA ILE A 395 -29.95 -11.08 1.30
C ILE A 395 -31.06 -10.05 1.37
N SER A 396 -31.10 -9.27 2.45
CA SER A 396 -31.96 -8.08 2.57
C SER A 396 -31.38 -6.92 1.75
N HIS A 397 -30.11 -6.61 1.95
CA HIS A 397 -29.36 -5.62 1.20
C HIS A 397 -27.86 -5.83 1.37
N VAL A 398 -27.09 -5.16 0.53
CA VAL A 398 -25.61 -5.13 0.62
C VAL A 398 -25.17 -3.71 0.95
N GLU A 399 -24.15 -3.61 1.79
CA GLU A 399 -23.47 -2.36 2.09
C GLU A 399 -22.05 -2.41 1.54
N GLU A 400 -21.63 -1.29 0.95
CA GLU A 400 -20.27 -1.10 0.45
C GLU A 400 -19.51 -0.06 1.26
N PRO A 401 -18.17 -0.17 1.37
CA PRO A 401 -17.34 0.81 2.08
C PRO A 401 -17.28 2.12 1.29
N TYR A 402 -17.47 3.24 2.00
CA TYR A 402 -17.34 4.59 1.50
C TYR A 402 -16.10 5.28 2.08
N ILE A 403 -15.48 6.10 1.27
CA ILE A 403 -14.34 6.92 1.65
C ILE A 403 -14.68 8.41 1.51
N ARG A 404 -13.98 9.22 2.28
CA ARG A 404 -13.83 10.66 2.03
C ARG A 404 -12.52 10.84 1.28
N ALA A 405 -12.61 11.29 0.03
CA ALA A 405 -11.47 11.58 -0.81
C ALA A 405 -11.21 13.08 -0.82
N GLN A 406 -9.96 13.48 -0.58
CA GLN A 406 -9.45 14.84 -0.72
C GLN A 406 -8.56 14.89 -1.96
N ILE A 407 -8.93 15.71 -2.91
CA ILE A 407 -8.20 15.86 -4.19
C ILE A 407 -7.75 17.30 -4.31
N ILE A 408 -6.43 17.51 -4.34
CA ILE A 408 -5.85 18.82 -4.61
C ILE A 408 -5.42 18.86 -6.07
N THR A 409 -5.85 19.90 -6.79
CA THR A 409 -5.53 20.06 -8.20
C THR A 409 -5.46 21.54 -8.58
N LYS A 410 -4.97 21.84 -9.80
CA LYS A 410 -5.04 23.19 -10.35
C LYS A 410 -6.46 23.54 -10.79
N SER A 411 -6.80 24.84 -10.73
CA SER A 411 -8.12 25.38 -11.07
C SER A 411 -8.60 24.98 -12.48
N GLU A 412 -7.69 24.84 -13.44
CA GLU A 412 -8.00 24.43 -14.82
C GLU A 412 -8.51 22.97 -14.94
N TYR A 413 -8.19 22.09 -13.97
CA TYR A 413 -8.60 20.69 -13.99
C TYR A 413 -9.82 20.37 -13.11
N ILE A 414 -10.44 21.36 -12.45
CA ILE A 414 -11.62 21.16 -11.59
C ILE A 414 -12.73 20.42 -12.34
N GLY A 415 -13.09 20.89 -13.54
CA GLY A 415 -14.16 20.29 -14.34
C GLY A 415 -13.92 18.81 -14.67
N PRO A 416 -12.79 18.45 -15.28
CA PRO A 416 -12.42 17.05 -15.54
C PRO A 416 -12.38 16.17 -14.28
N VAL A 417 -11.85 16.68 -13.16
CA VAL A 417 -11.78 15.93 -11.88
C VAL A 417 -13.17 15.69 -11.32
N ILE A 418 -14.03 16.69 -11.29
CA ILE A 418 -15.44 16.53 -10.86
C ILE A 418 -16.15 15.49 -11.74
N ALA A 419 -15.99 15.59 -13.07
CA ALA A 419 -16.61 14.63 -13.99
C ALA A 419 -16.14 13.19 -13.72
N LEU A 420 -14.85 12.98 -13.48
CA LEU A 420 -14.31 11.66 -13.12
C LEU A 420 -14.92 11.14 -11.80
N CYS A 421 -14.96 11.96 -10.76
CA CYS A 421 -15.52 11.57 -9.48
C CYS A 421 -17.01 11.25 -9.57
N MET A 422 -17.78 12.03 -10.33
CA MET A 422 -19.22 11.79 -10.55
C MET A 422 -19.45 10.48 -11.34
N ASP A 423 -18.61 10.20 -12.35
CA ASP A 423 -18.68 8.90 -13.06
C ASP A 423 -18.41 7.71 -12.14
N LYS A 424 -17.59 7.90 -11.13
CA LYS A 424 -17.29 6.92 -10.06
C LYS A 424 -18.29 6.96 -8.89
N ARG A 425 -19.50 7.44 -9.11
CA ARG A 425 -20.61 7.55 -8.12
C ARG A 425 -20.26 8.44 -6.92
N GLY A 426 -19.32 9.38 -7.10
CA GLY A 426 -18.92 10.29 -6.05
C GLY A 426 -19.90 11.43 -5.82
N GLU A 427 -19.98 11.88 -4.58
CA GLU A 427 -20.73 13.04 -4.15
C GLU A 427 -19.78 14.14 -3.70
N ILE A 428 -19.80 15.29 -4.37
CA ILE A 428 -19.01 16.44 -3.92
C ILE A 428 -19.55 16.98 -2.59
N LYS A 429 -18.67 17.18 -1.62
CA LYS A 429 -19.03 17.71 -0.30
C LYS A 429 -18.54 19.12 -0.10
N ASN A 430 -17.33 19.41 -0.55
CA ASN A 430 -16.72 20.72 -0.38
C ASN A 430 -15.76 21.04 -1.52
N GLN A 431 -15.55 22.34 -1.76
CA GLN A 431 -14.57 22.87 -2.67
C GLN A 431 -13.94 24.11 -2.01
N VAL A 432 -12.64 24.06 -1.77
CA VAL A 432 -11.89 25.14 -1.13
C VAL A 432 -10.75 25.58 -2.03
N TYR A 433 -10.66 26.87 -2.29
CA TYR A 433 -9.51 27.44 -2.99
C TYR A 433 -8.39 27.65 -1.96
N LEU A 434 -7.32 26.87 -2.10
CA LEU A 434 -6.11 27.01 -1.27
C LEU A 434 -5.29 28.21 -1.70
N THR A 435 -5.26 28.44 -3.03
CA THR A 435 -4.66 29.62 -3.66
C THR A 435 -5.48 30.02 -4.88
N SER A 436 -5.07 31.09 -5.59
CA SER A 436 -5.71 31.50 -6.85
C SER A 436 -5.72 30.40 -7.92
N ASP A 437 -4.73 29.51 -7.91
CA ASP A 437 -4.53 28.44 -8.92
C ASP A 437 -4.77 27.01 -8.39
N ARG A 438 -4.84 26.82 -7.06
CA ARG A 438 -5.02 25.50 -6.44
C ARG A 438 -6.31 25.37 -5.67
N VAL A 439 -6.95 24.21 -5.85
CA VAL A 439 -8.26 23.90 -5.26
C VAL A 439 -8.21 22.52 -4.61
N GLU A 440 -8.74 22.43 -3.41
CA GLU A 440 -9.07 21.18 -2.74
C GLU A 440 -10.54 20.84 -3.02
N LEU A 441 -10.76 19.63 -3.49
CA LEU A 441 -12.08 19.04 -3.73
C LEU A 441 -12.29 17.89 -2.77
N SER A 442 -13.32 17.95 -1.94
CA SER A 442 -13.71 16.87 -1.04
C SER A 442 -14.90 16.11 -1.60
N PHE A 443 -14.74 14.79 -1.75
CA PHE A 443 -15.77 13.88 -2.24
C PHE A 443 -16.02 12.75 -1.26
N GLU A 444 -17.25 12.25 -1.24
CA GLU A 444 -17.53 10.92 -0.70
C GLU A 444 -17.75 9.94 -1.86
N LEU A 445 -16.96 8.87 -1.88
CA LEU A 445 -16.87 7.90 -2.97
C LEU A 445 -16.97 6.48 -2.43
N PRO A 446 -17.57 5.53 -3.17
CA PRO A 446 -17.42 4.12 -2.86
C PRO A 446 -15.97 3.68 -3.08
N LEU A 447 -15.38 3.00 -2.09
CA LEU A 447 -14.00 2.51 -2.20
C LEU A 447 -13.80 1.57 -3.39
N ALA A 448 -14.80 0.75 -3.71
CA ALA A 448 -14.76 -0.17 -4.85
C ALA A 448 -14.54 0.52 -6.21
N GLU A 449 -14.92 1.79 -6.35
CA GLU A 449 -14.79 2.53 -7.60
C GLU A 449 -13.41 3.14 -7.81
N ILE A 450 -12.61 3.26 -6.75
CA ILE A 450 -11.26 3.84 -6.83
C ILE A 450 -10.14 2.79 -6.89
N VAL A 451 -10.44 1.54 -6.51
CA VAL A 451 -9.45 0.47 -6.39
C VAL A 451 -8.76 0.13 -7.72
N PHE A 452 -9.39 0.33 -8.87
CA PHE A 452 -8.82 -0.12 -10.14
C PHE A 452 -8.02 0.96 -10.87
N ASP A 453 -8.69 1.88 -11.54
CA ASP A 453 -8.12 2.77 -12.54
C ASP A 453 -8.21 4.26 -12.17
N PHE A 454 -8.79 4.55 -11.02
CA PHE A 454 -9.11 5.93 -10.65
C PHE A 454 -7.87 6.81 -10.53
N PHE A 455 -6.82 6.33 -9.89
CA PHE A 455 -5.60 7.10 -9.66
C PHE A 455 -4.87 7.42 -10.97
N ASP A 456 -4.78 6.45 -11.87
CA ASP A 456 -4.15 6.64 -13.18
C ASP A 456 -4.95 7.60 -14.06
N LYS A 457 -6.28 7.48 -14.03
CA LYS A 457 -7.18 8.42 -14.72
C LYS A 457 -7.07 9.81 -14.14
N LEU A 458 -7.04 9.93 -12.80
CA LEU A 458 -6.87 11.22 -12.12
C LEU A 458 -5.57 11.91 -12.55
N LYS A 459 -4.45 11.17 -12.54
CA LYS A 459 -3.16 11.67 -13.02
C LYS A 459 -3.22 12.09 -14.48
N THR A 460 -3.83 11.27 -15.33
CA THR A 460 -3.90 11.54 -16.78
C THR A 460 -4.70 12.81 -17.09
N ILE A 461 -5.91 12.95 -16.52
CA ILE A 461 -6.77 14.11 -16.80
C ILE A 461 -6.23 15.41 -16.22
N SER A 462 -5.45 15.32 -15.15
CA SER A 462 -4.82 16.47 -14.50
C SER A 462 -3.38 16.72 -14.97
N ARG A 463 -2.88 15.94 -15.92
CA ARG A 463 -1.47 15.98 -16.37
C ARG A 463 -0.46 15.85 -15.23
N GLY A 464 -0.80 15.08 -14.21
CA GLY A 464 0.03 14.88 -13.03
C GLY A 464 -0.12 15.94 -11.93
N TYR A 465 -1.00 16.94 -12.11
CA TYR A 465 -1.20 18.01 -11.13
C TYR A 465 -2.26 17.70 -10.07
N ALA A 466 -2.91 16.54 -10.10
CA ALA A 466 -3.84 16.14 -9.05
C ALA A 466 -3.21 15.14 -8.12
N SER A 467 -3.29 15.40 -6.83
CA SER A 467 -2.99 14.47 -5.76
C SER A 467 -4.27 14.00 -5.07
N LEU A 468 -4.25 12.79 -4.56
CA LEU A 468 -5.37 12.13 -3.89
C LEU A 468 -4.92 11.62 -2.54
N ASP A 469 -5.73 11.90 -1.53
CA ASP A 469 -5.72 11.21 -0.25
C ASP A 469 -7.13 10.79 0.14
N TYR A 470 -7.30 9.74 0.96
CA TYR A 470 -8.62 9.27 1.36
C TYR A 470 -8.64 8.57 2.72
N GLU A 471 -9.77 8.66 3.39
CA GLU A 471 -10.05 7.96 4.65
C GLU A 471 -11.37 7.17 4.56
N LEU A 472 -11.45 6.04 5.26
CA LEU A 472 -12.67 5.24 5.33
C LEU A 472 -13.68 5.91 6.27
N ILE A 473 -14.88 6.21 5.77
CA ILE A 473 -15.95 6.86 6.55
C ILE A 473 -17.09 5.91 6.95
N GLY A 474 -16.99 4.62 6.62
CA GLY A 474 -17.96 3.60 7.00
C GLY A 474 -18.62 2.90 5.81
N TYR A 475 -19.76 2.28 6.05
CA TYR A 475 -20.49 1.48 5.08
C TYR A 475 -21.82 2.11 4.74
N ARG A 476 -22.25 2.00 3.46
CA ARG A 476 -23.55 2.50 3.00
C ARG A 476 -24.25 1.45 2.15
N LYS A 477 -25.58 1.40 2.26
CA LYS A 477 -26.42 0.53 1.46
C LYS A 477 -26.25 0.82 -0.03
N SER A 478 -26.04 -0.24 -0.82
CA SER A 478 -25.85 -0.14 -2.26
C SER A 478 -26.43 -1.34 -3.00
N THR A 479 -26.70 -1.15 -4.29
CA THR A 479 -27.26 -2.20 -5.15
C THR A 479 -26.14 -2.99 -5.82
N MET A 480 -25.45 -3.83 -5.04
CA MET A 480 -24.35 -4.66 -5.53
C MET A 480 -24.86 -5.99 -6.07
N VAL A 481 -24.22 -6.48 -7.12
CA VAL A 481 -24.52 -7.77 -7.75
C VAL A 481 -23.23 -8.55 -7.99
N LYS A 482 -23.33 -9.88 -7.85
CA LYS A 482 -22.26 -10.79 -8.27
C LYS A 482 -22.32 -10.98 -9.77
N LEU A 483 -21.24 -10.66 -10.45
CA LEU A 483 -21.03 -10.88 -11.88
C LEU A 483 -20.13 -12.08 -12.05
N ASP A 484 -20.66 -13.15 -12.65
CA ASP A 484 -19.93 -14.38 -12.97
C ASP A 484 -19.47 -14.37 -14.43
N ILE A 485 -18.22 -14.76 -14.66
CA ILE A 485 -17.71 -15.02 -16.02
C ILE A 485 -17.77 -16.53 -16.30
N GLN A 486 -18.25 -16.88 -17.48
CA GLN A 486 -18.40 -18.27 -17.91
C GLN A 486 -17.68 -18.50 -19.23
N LEU A 487 -16.92 -19.58 -19.31
CA LEU A 487 -16.31 -20.06 -20.53
C LEU A 487 -16.99 -21.38 -20.95
N ASN A 488 -17.65 -21.36 -22.10
CA ASN A 488 -18.48 -22.49 -22.58
C ASN A 488 -19.60 -22.96 -21.62
N GLY A 489 -19.99 -22.11 -20.67
CA GLY A 489 -20.99 -22.43 -19.66
C GLY A 489 -20.40 -22.75 -18.28
N ASP A 490 -19.11 -23.02 -18.20
CA ASP A 490 -18.42 -23.28 -16.93
C ASP A 490 -18.01 -21.95 -16.30
N LYS A 491 -18.32 -21.76 -15.02
CA LYS A 491 -17.95 -20.54 -14.27
C LYS A 491 -16.46 -20.52 -13.95
N VAL A 492 -15.86 -19.37 -14.16
CA VAL A 492 -14.47 -19.08 -13.77
C VAL A 492 -14.53 -18.13 -12.58
N ASP A 493 -14.47 -18.68 -11.39
CA ASP A 493 -14.61 -17.95 -10.11
C ASP A 493 -13.55 -16.86 -9.94
N ALA A 494 -12.31 -17.11 -10.37
CA ALA A 494 -11.21 -16.16 -10.32
C ALA A 494 -11.43 -14.88 -11.15
N LEU A 495 -12.34 -14.92 -12.13
CA LEU A 495 -12.73 -13.77 -12.98
C LEU A 495 -14.08 -13.17 -12.55
N SER A 496 -14.72 -13.71 -11.50
CA SER A 496 -15.95 -13.16 -10.95
C SER A 496 -15.68 -11.89 -10.14
N ALA A 497 -16.63 -10.96 -10.11
CA ALA A 497 -16.53 -9.70 -9.37
C ALA A 497 -17.85 -9.32 -8.70
N ILE A 498 -17.78 -8.51 -7.65
CA ILE A 498 -18.93 -7.83 -7.07
C ILE A 498 -18.92 -6.39 -7.57
N VAL A 499 -19.94 -6.02 -8.33
CA VAL A 499 -20.02 -4.71 -9.00
C VAL A 499 -21.38 -4.05 -8.76
N HIS A 500 -21.45 -2.73 -8.92
CA HIS A 500 -22.72 -2.03 -8.87
C HIS A 500 -23.61 -2.43 -10.05
N LYS A 501 -24.89 -2.64 -9.79
CA LYS A 501 -25.87 -3.15 -10.79
C LYS A 501 -25.89 -2.33 -12.07
N ASP A 502 -25.82 -1.00 -11.96
CA ASP A 502 -25.91 -0.10 -13.12
C ASP A 502 -24.68 -0.20 -14.03
N LYS A 503 -23.49 -0.53 -13.47
CA LYS A 503 -22.24 -0.71 -14.22
C LYS A 503 -21.98 -2.16 -14.65
N ALA A 504 -22.76 -3.11 -14.15
CA ALA A 504 -22.52 -4.54 -14.38
C ALA A 504 -22.51 -4.93 -15.87
N TYR A 505 -23.41 -4.35 -16.68
CA TYR A 505 -23.46 -4.63 -18.11
C TYR A 505 -22.21 -4.13 -18.85
N GLU A 506 -21.84 -2.90 -18.62
CA GLU A 506 -20.69 -2.27 -19.28
C GLU A 506 -19.39 -2.98 -18.90
N TRP A 507 -19.21 -3.23 -17.59
CA TRP A 507 -18.06 -3.95 -17.07
C TRP A 507 -17.98 -5.38 -17.63
N GLY A 508 -19.09 -6.13 -17.61
CA GLY A 508 -19.16 -7.49 -18.15
C GLY A 508 -18.90 -7.55 -19.65
N LYS A 509 -19.37 -6.54 -20.42
CA LYS A 509 -19.12 -6.44 -21.86
C LYS A 509 -17.64 -6.21 -22.15
N ARG A 510 -17.02 -5.20 -21.54
CA ARG A 510 -15.59 -4.90 -21.70
C ARG A 510 -14.71 -6.10 -21.34
N LEU A 511 -15.03 -6.78 -20.24
CA LEU A 511 -14.29 -7.97 -19.82
C LEU A 511 -14.43 -9.11 -20.84
N CYS A 512 -15.63 -9.38 -21.37
CA CYS A 512 -15.82 -10.39 -22.41
C CYS A 512 -15.05 -10.05 -23.70
N GLU A 513 -15.02 -8.79 -24.10
CA GLU A 513 -14.25 -8.30 -25.26
C GLU A 513 -12.75 -8.51 -25.04
N LYS A 514 -12.22 -8.14 -23.89
CA LYS A 514 -10.80 -8.30 -23.54
C LYS A 514 -10.39 -9.78 -23.46
N LEU A 515 -11.20 -10.61 -22.81
CA LEU A 515 -10.95 -12.06 -22.74
C LEU A 515 -10.97 -12.72 -24.13
N LYS A 516 -11.84 -12.27 -25.04
CA LYS A 516 -11.86 -12.74 -26.42
C LYS A 516 -10.55 -12.45 -27.16
N GLU A 517 -9.90 -11.33 -26.89
CA GLU A 517 -8.61 -10.96 -27.49
C GLU A 517 -7.46 -11.81 -26.95
N LEU A 518 -7.46 -12.06 -25.64
CA LEU A 518 -6.38 -12.71 -24.91
C LEU A 518 -6.43 -14.23 -24.95
N ILE A 519 -7.64 -14.82 -24.93
CA ILE A 519 -7.78 -16.27 -24.96
C ILE A 519 -7.39 -16.78 -26.36
N PRO A 520 -6.38 -17.66 -26.49
CA PRO A 520 -5.93 -18.17 -27.76
C PRO A 520 -7.01 -19.02 -28.42
N ARG A 521 -7.07 -18.93 -29.77
CA ARG A 521 -7.99 -19.74 -30.55
C ARG A 521 -7.65 -21.22 -30.41
N GLN A 522 -8.65 -21.99 -29.99
CA GLN A 522 -8.53 -23.45 -29.88
C GLN A 522 -9.24 -24.17 -31.04
N MET A 523 -9.21 -25.50 -31.04
CA MET A 523 -9.83 -26.33 -32.09
C MET A 523 -11.36 -26.25 -32.07
N PHE A 524 -11.95 -25.66 -31.02
CA PHE A 524 -13.40 -25.41 -30.86
C PHE A 524 -13.67 -23.94 -30.55
N GLU A 525 -14.91 -23.52 -30.73
CA GLU A 525 -15.37 -22.18 -30.41
C GLU A 525 -15.55 -22.05 -28.89
N ILE A 526 -15.01 -20.98 -28.32
CA ILE A 526 -15.14 -20.67 -26.90
C ILE A 526 -16.15 -19.52 -26.75
N ALA A 527 -17.24 -19.75 -26.03
CA ALA A 527 -18.18 -18.73 -25.65
C ALA A 527 -17.72 -18.09 -24.33
N VAL A 528 -17.44 -16.80 -24.36
CA VAL A 528 -17.13 -15.97 -23.19
C VAL A 528 -18.41 -15.25 -22.82
N GLN A 529 -18.90 -15.45 -21.61
CA GLN A 529 -20.21 -14.92 -21.17
C GLN A 529 -20.08 -14.28 -19.78
N ALA A 530 -20.72 -13.12 -19.62
CA ALA A 530 -20.91 -12.49 -18.32
C ALA A 530 -22.36 -12.67 -17.88
N SER A 531 -22.59 -13.09 -16.65
CA SER A 531 -23.93 -13.38 -16.12
C SER A 531 -24.13 -12.85 -14.69
N ILE A 532 -25.37 -12.47 -14.39
CA ILE A 532 -25.84 -12.16 -13.04
C ILE A 532 -26.81 -13.26 -12.65
N GLY A 533 -26.43 -14.13 -11.72
CA GLY A 533 -27.16 -15.36 -11.43
C GLY A 533 -27.28 -16.26 -12.64
N THR A 534 -28.50 -16.46 -13.15
CA THR A 534 -28.78 -17.27 -14.36
C THR A 534 -28.88 -16.44 -15.64
N LYS A 535 -28.94 -15.10 -15.51
CA LYS A 535 -29.15 -14.20 -16.66
C LYS A 535 -27.81 -13.81 -17.28
N ILE A 536 -27.58 -14.20 -18.53
CA ILE A 536 -26.46 -13.74 -19.34
C ILE A 536 -26.73 -12.30 -19.77
N ILE A 537 -25.80 -11.38 -19.46
CA ILE A 537 -25.89 -9.96 -19.77
C ILE A 537 -24.98 -9.55 -20.92
N ALA A 538 -23.84 -10.22 -21.10
CA ALA A 538 -22.92 -9.99 -22.22
C ALA A 538 -22.37 -11.31 -22.72
N ARG A 539 -22.03 -11.36 -24.03
CA ARG A 539 -21.47 -12.56 -24.67
C ARG A 539 -20.57 -12.20 -25.82
N GLU A 540 -19.39 -12.82 -25.84
CA GLU A 540 -18.45 -12.82 -26.94
C GLU A 540 -18.06 -14.25 -27.32
N SER A 541 -17.42 -14.43 -28.48
CA SER A 541 -16.99 -15.73 -28.94
C SER A 541 -15.59 -15.70 -29.53
N VAL A 542 -14.71 -16.56 -29.05
CA VAL A 542 -13.39 -16.84 -29.66
C VAL A 542 -13.57 -17.88 -30.73
N LYS A 543 -13.33 -17.50 -31.98
CA LYS A 543 -13.54 -18.38 -33.14
C LYS A 543 -12.56 -19.56 -33.10
N ALA A 544 -13.06 -20.77 -33.42
CA ALA A 544 -12.23 -21.97 -33.54
C ALA A 544 -11.15 -21.85 -34.63
N LEU A 545 -10.00 -22.46 -34.40
CA LEU A 545 -9.01 -22.70 -35.44
C LEU A 545 -9.67 -23.49 -36.58
N ARG A 546 -9.56 -23.01 -37.81
CA ARG A 546 -10.06 -23.69 -38.99
C ARG A 546 -8.92 -24.42 -39.72
N LYS A 547 -8.94 -25.74 -39.68
CA LYS A 547 -8.13 -26.53 -40.60
C LYS A 547 -8.87 -26.58 -41.94
N ASN A 548 -8.22 -26.18 -43.00
CA ASN A 548 -8.81 -26.25 -44.34
C ASN A 548 -8.90 -27.72 -44.80
N VAL A 549 -9.99 -28.39 -44.39
CA VAL A 549 -10.22 -29.82 -44.76
C VAL A 549 -10.55 -30.01 -46.22
N LEU A 550 -10.84 -28.91 -46.93
CA LEU A 550 -11.17 -28.92 -48.37
C LEU A 550 -9.95 -28.71 -49.27
N ALA A 551 -8.79 -28.34 -48.73
CA ALA A 551 -7.57 -28.04 -49.49
C ALA A 551 -7.11 -29.21 -50.39
N LYS A 552 -7.43 -30.45 -50.02
CA LYS A 552 -7.12 -31.66 -50.78
C LYS A 552 -8.28 -32.17 -51.64
N CYS A 553 -9.40 -31.42 -51.74
CA CYS A 553 -10.54 -31.80 -52.55
C CYS A 553 -10.42 -31.13 -53.93
N TYR A 554 -9.76 -31.80 -54.86
CA TYR A 554 -9.75 -31.44 -56.29
C TYR A 554 -11.06 -31.87 -56.95
N GLY A 555 -11.74 -30.94 -57.66
CA GLY A 555 -12.96 -31.21 -58.42
C GLY A 555 -14.27 -30.83 -57.72
N GLY A 556 -15.37 -30.89 -58.47
CA GLY A 556 -16.68 -30.35 -58.09
C GLY A 556 -17.54 -31.25 -57.17
N ASP A 557 -16.99 -32.24 -56.46
CA ASP A 557 -17.78 -33.15 -55.63
C ASP A 557 -18.29 -32.40 -54.34
N ILE A 558 -19.48 -31.84 -54.51
CA ILE A 558 -20.20 -31.09 -53.47
C ILE A 558 -20.57 -31.99 -52.30
N SER A 559 -20.92 -33.25 -52.56
CA SER A 559 -21.32 -34.22 -51.53
C SER A 559 -20.16 -34.56 -50.58
N ARG A 560 -18.97 -34.78 -51.14
CA ARG A 560 -17.75 -35.04 -50.36
C ARG A 560 -17.32 -33.82 -49.53
N LYS A 561 -17.38 -32.62 -50.11
CA LYS A 561 -17.11 -31.36 -49.40
C LYS A 561 -18.05 -31.17 -48.21
N ARG A 562 -19.37 -31.44 -48.41
CA ARG A 562 -20.37 -31.34 -47.36
C ARG A 562 -20.14 -32.36 -46.24
N LYS A 563 -19.86 -33.62 -46.55
CA LYS A 563 -19.53 -34.66 -45.55
C LYS A 563 -18.28 -34.32 -44.73
N LEU A 564 -17.23 -33.79 -45.37
CA LEU A 564 -16.02 -33.38 -44.66
C LEU A 564 -16.28 -32.22 -43.70
N LEU A 565 -17.06 -31.21 -44.09
CA LEU A 565 -17.45 -30.10 -43.23
C LEU A 565 -18.34 -30.56 -42.06
N GLU A 566 -19.28 -31.48 -42.29
CA GLU A 566 -20.12 -32.06 -41.24
C GLU A 566 -19.29 -32.90 -40.26
N LYS A 567 -18.34 -33.68 -40.74
CA LYS A 567 -17.41 -34.44 -39.90
C LYS A 567 -16.53 -33.51 -39.04
N GLN A 568 -16.06 -32.41 -39.63
CA GLN A 568 -15.32 -31.38 -38.90
C GLN A 568 -16.19 -30.73 -37.83
N LYS A 569 -17.46 -30.39 -38.13
CA LYS A 569 -18.42 -29.81 -37.19
C LYS A 569 -18.71 -30.76 -36.03
N LYS A 570 -18.93 -32.05 -36.29
CA LYS A 570 -19.14 -33.09 -35.28
C LYS A 570 -17.89 -33.27 -34.40
N GLY A 571 -16.70 -33.30 -35.00
CA GLY A 571 -15.44 -33.40 -34.28
C GLY A 571 -15.22 -32.22 -33.33
N LYS A 572 -15.46 -30.99 -33.80
CA LYS A 572 -15.39 -29.78 -32.97
C LYS A 572 -16.39 -29.79 -31.81
N LYS A 573 -17.63 -30.25 -32.03
CA LYS A 573 -18.64 -30.38 -30.98
C LYS A 573 -18.20 -31.38 -29.91
N ARG A 574 -17.56 -32.50 -30.31
CA ARG A 574 -17.04 -33.51 -29.37
C ARG A 574 -15.83 -33.00 -28.58
N MET A 575 -14.92 -32.28 -29.25
CA MET A 575 -13.77 -31.63 -28.57
C MET A 575 -14.22 -30.60 -27.55
N ARG A 576 -15.26 -29.80 -27.82
CA ARG A 576 -15.85 -28.86 -26.88
C ARG A 576 -16.39 -29.54 -25.62
N GLN A 577 -16.87 -30.77 -25.70
CA GLN A 577 -17.40 -31.52 -24.53
C GLN A 577 -16.32 -32.14 -23.66
N VAL A 578 -15.08 -32.25 -24.15
CA VAL A 578 -13.98 -32.96 -23.49
C VAL A 578 -12.80 -32.02 -23.13
N GLY A 579 -12.71 -30.87 -23.81
CA GLY A 579 -11.58 -29.96 -23.65
C GLY A 579 -11.84 -28.89 -22.61
N ASN A 580 -10.95 -28.79 -21.61
CA ASN A 580 -10.86 -27.62 -20.74
C ASN A 580 -10.31 -26.42 -21.52
N VAL A 581 -10.83 -25.23 -21.25
CA VAL A 581 -10.32 -24.00 -21.85
C VAL A 581 -9.10 -23.55 -21.05
N GLU A 582 -7.93 -23.52 -21.71
CA GLU A 582 -6.74 -22.92 -21.12
C GLU A 582 -6.88 -21.40 -21.10
N ILE A 583 -6.81 -20.81 -19.92
CA ILE A 583 -6.85 -19.36 -19.70
C ILE A 583 -5.41 -18.92 -19.46
N PRO A 584 -4.82 -18.07 -20.32
CA PRO A 584 -3.47 -17.58 -20.11
C PRO A 584 -3.44 -16.64 -18.87
N GLN A 585 -2.30 -16.57 -18.19
CA GLN A 585 -2.10 -15.71 -17.04
C GLN A 585 -2.42 -14.24 -17.35
N GLU A 586 -2.07 -13.78 -18.54
CA GLU A 586 -2.36 -12.44 -19.04
C GLU A 586 -3.85 -12.09 -19.02
N ALA A 587 -4.74 -13.09 -19.15
CA ALA A 587 -6.18 -12.87 -19.08
C ALA A 587 -6.65 -12.50 -17.67
N PHE A 588 -6.01 -13.00 -16.60
CA PHE A 588 -6.29 -12.60 -15.23
C PHE A 588 -5.76 -11.20 -14.93
N MET A 589 -4.56 -10.89 -15.44
CA MET A 589 -3.95 -9.56 -15.31
C MET A 589 -4.70 -8.47 -16.09
N ALA A 590 -5.29 -8.83 -17.23
CA ALA A 590 -6.03 -7.89 -18.09
C ALA A 590 -7.32 -7.38 -17.44
N VAL A 591 -7.89 -8.13 -16.49
CA VAL A 591 -9.06 -7.70 -15.71
C VAL A 591 -8.72 -6.51 -14.81
N LEU A 592 -7.45 -6.39 -14.40
CA LEU A 592 -6.94 -5.28 -13.59
C LEU A 592 -6.79 -3.98 -14.42
N LYS A 593 -6.73 -4.10 -15.75
CA LYS A 593 -6.50 -3.00 -16.71
C LYS A 593 -7.68 -2.89 -17.70
N LEU A 594 -8.90 -2.93 -17.20
CA LEU A 594 -10.09 -2.62 -17.99
C LEU A 594 -10.20 -1.09 -18.11
N ASP A 595 -9.64 -0.54 -19.20
CA ASP A 595 -9.75 0.88 -19.57
C ASP A 595 -11.20 1.28 -19.91
#